data_d2b4de29ea443c93675294a7c8ea74f9
#
_entry.id   d2b4de29ea443c93675294a7c8ea74f9
#
_cell.length_a   1.000
_cell.length_b   1.000
_cell.length_c   1.000
_cell.angle_alpha   90.00
_cell.angle_beta   90.00
_cell.angle_gamma   90.00
#
_symmetry.space_group_name_H-M   'P 1'
#
loop_
_entity.id
_entity.type
_entity.pdbx_description
1 polymer ?
#
loop_
_entity_poly.entity_id
_entity_poly.type
_entity_poly.pdbx_seq_one_letter_code
_entity_poly.pdbx_strand_id
1 'polypeptide(L)'
;MESYLFANVEAGAGTMVVEGWHKPGTLTRSSGAWIHAAGTAMFEKGDVTLKSHDQWIWFAVEAGEAVLHWQGNDLKLKAEDTCILPAGEHQAILEITEQARVLWVALEGNLAPMVVRKMGALLHMPLRQGALPSQMYLAKQIVQVMVRHSGTADATYQLQHLMYGMLASHWGQPVAMDAMLSHEIAKVVDTLRANQYRDNFSLAEMAAISRMPMETFRKRFVSEVGMPPLTYVLHCKMERAKELLREEGHTVRQAGIEVGMQDPYHFSKQFKNIVGISPSAFMKQAAKPDATIRGSSKNK
;
A
#
# COMPACT_ATOMS: atom_id res chain seq x y z
N MET A 1 26.83 1.00 -8.44
CA MET A 1 26.06 1.99 -7.63
C MET A 1 24.86 1.22 -7.09
N GLU A 2 24.68 1.14 -5.78
CA GLU A 2 23.51 0.45 -5.22
C GLU A 2 22.26 1.25 -5.50
N SER A 3 21.25 0.62 -6.11
CA SER A 3 19.95 1.25 -6.29
C SER A 3 19.20 1.38 -4.95
N TYR A 4 18.38 2.44 -4.82
CA TYR A 4 17.51 2.63 -3.67
C TYR A 4 16.48 1.51 -3.56
N LEU A 5 15.74 1.23 -4.63
CA LEU A 5 14.63 0.28 -4.59
C LEU A 5 15.06 -1.18 -4.84
N PHE A 6 16.09 -1.41 -5.64
CA PHE A 6 16.41 -2.75 -6.11
C PHE A 6 17.68 -3.29 -5.44
N ALA A 7 17.62 -4.53 -4.94
CA ALA A 7 18.78 -5.28 -4.47
C ALA A 7 19.37 -6.10 -5.62
N ASN A 8 20.66 -6.39 -5.53
CA ASN A 8 21.40 -7.25 -6.46
C ASN A 8 21.31 -6.82 -7.94
N VAL A 9 21.08 -5.55 -8.20
CA VAL A 9 21.22 -5.00 -9.54
C VAL A 9 22.72 -4.86 -9.81
N GLU A 10 23.34 -5.95 -10.26
CA GLU A 10 24.64 -5.85 -10.89
C GLU A 10 24.46 -5.02 -12.16
N ALA A 11 25.34 -4.03 -12.35
CA ALA A 11 25.41 -3.28 -13.59
C ALA A 11 25.92 -4.20 -14.72
N GLY A 12 25.10 -5.16 -15.08
CA GLY A 12 25.26 -5.99 -16.29
C GLY A 12 24.94 -5.16 -17.53
N ALA A 13 25.48 -5.55 -18.64
CA ALA A 13 25.17 -4.95 -19.92
C ALA A 13 23.66 -4.96 -20.15
N GLY A 14 23.00 -3.80 -20.03
CA GLY A 14 21.56 -3.66 -20.29
C GLY A 14 20.71 -3.08 -19.14
N THR A 15 21.17 -3.12 -17.89
CA THR A 15 20.38 -2.52 -16.78
C THR A 15 20.81 -1.07 -16.57
N MET A 16 19.83 -0.15 -16.68
CA MET A 16 20.03 1.28 -16.41
C MET A 16 19.09 1.72 -15.31
N VAL A 17 19.65 2.27 -14.23
CA VAL A 17 18.88 2.86 -13.13
C VAL A 17 19.19 4.34 -13.06
N VAL A 18 18.15 5.18 -13.06
CA VAL A 18 18.23 6.63 -12.85
C VAL A 18 17.32 6.97 -11.68
N GLU A 19 17.89 7.45 -10.59
CA GLU A 19 17.14 7.72 -9.37
C GLU A 19 17.68 8.94 -8.63
N GLY A 20 16.86 9.51 -7.75
CA GLY A 20 17.22 10.60 -6.88
C GLY A 20 16.49 10.46 -5.53
N TRP A 21 17.04 11.12 -4.52
CA TRP A 21 16.46 11.18 -3.18
C TRP A 21 16.29 12.62 -2.73
N HIS A 22 15.33 12.86 -1.87
CA HIS A 22 15.02 14.16 -1.31
C HIS A 22 15.40 14.20 0.18
N LYS A 23 16.02 15.30 0.60
CA LYS A 23 16.30 15.58 2.00
C LYS A 23 15.21 16.48 2.58
N PRO A 24 14.21 15.92 3.27
CA PRO A 24 13.06 16.71 3.73
C PRO A 24 13.50 17.75 4.78
N GLY A 25 13.12 18.99 4.56
CA GLY A 25 13.23 20.06 5.55
C GLY A 25 12.15 19.96 6.63
N THR A 26 12.19 20.86 7.62
CA THR A 26 11.21 20.89 8.72
C THR A 26 9.77 21.05 8.22
N LEU A 27 9.54 21.93 7.25
CA LEU A 27 8.20 22.13 6.65
C LEU A 27 7.69 20.89 5.95
N THR A 28 8.54 20.16 5.21
CA THR A 28 8.17 18.92 4.56
C THR A 28 7.74 17.87 5.57
N ARG A 29 8.51 17.70 6.64
CA ARG A 29 8.17 16.76 7.72
C ARG A 29 6.87 17.13 8.43
N SER A 30 6.60 18.42 8.61
CA SER A 30 5.34 18.90 9.23
C SER A 30 4.12 18.69 8.34
N SER A 31 4.27 18.51 7.03
CA SER A 31 3.18 18.19 6.11
C SER A 31 2.64 16.75 6.29
N GLY A 32 3.37 15.93 7.02
CA GLY A 32 2.96 14.57 7.38
C GLY A 32 3.17 13.50 6.30
N ALA A 33 3.37 13.87 5.03
CA ALA A 33 3.72 12.95 3.94
C ALA A 33 4.59 13.66 2.91
N TRP A 34 5.60 12.99 2.39
CA TRP A 34 6.51 13.52 1.38
C TRP A 34 7.10 12.41 0.50
N ILE A 35 7.67 12.81 -0.65
CA ILE A 35 8.45 11.90 -1.48
C ILE A 35 9.85 11.82 -0.91
N HIS A 36 10.28 10.60 -0.60
CA HIS A 36 11.63 10.33 -0.09
C HIS A 36 12.63 10.07 -1.23
N ALA A 37 12.24 9.24 -2.18
CA ALA A 37 13.04 8.91 -3.35
C ALA A 37 12.14 8.61 -4.54
N ALA A 38 12.68 8.73 -5.75
CA ALA A 38 11.99 8.33 -6.96
C ALA A 38 13.00 8.00 -8.07
N GLY A 39 12.62 7.13 -8.98
CA GLY A 39 13.49 6.73 -10.06
C GLY A 39 12.80 6.00 -11.20
N THR A 40 13.59 5.68 -12.21
CA THR A 40 13.23 4.78 -13.30
C THR A 40 14.38 3.79 -13.51
N ALA A 41 14.01 2.56 -13.85
CA ALA A 41 14.97 1.52 -14.16
C ALA A 41 14.53 0.77 -15.42
N MET A 42 15.50 0.39 -16.25
CA MET A 42 15.30 -0.52 -17.35
C MET A 42 16.00 -1.82 -17.02
N PHE A 43 15.26 -2.90 -17.08
CA PHE A 43 15.73 -4.26 -16.81
C PHE A 43 15.62 -5.12 -18.06
N GLU A 44 16.61 -5.98 -18.23
CA GLU A 44 16.56 -7.10 -19.12
C GLU A 44 15.92 -8.30 -18.41
N LYS A 45 15.69 -9.40 -19.15
CA LYS A 45 15.13 -10.65 -18.62
C LYS A 45 15.87 -11.13 -17.36
N GLY A 46 15.13 -11.44 -16.33
CA GLY A 46 15.65 -11.97 -15.06
C GLY A 46 14.86 -11.51 -13.84
N ASP A 47 15.29 -11.93 -12.68
CA ASP A 47 14.66 -11.63 -11.41
C ASP A 47 15.32 -10.44 -10.74
N VAL A 48 14.51 -9.48 -10.35
CA VAL A 48 14.95 -8.29 -9.61
C VAL A 48 14.30 -8.29 -8.23
N THR A 49 15.11 -8.31 -7.19
CA THR A 49 14.61 -8.26 -5.81
C THR A 49 14.34 -6.82 -5.42
N LEU A 50 13.12 -6.54 -4.97
CA LEU A 50 12.74 -5.27 -4.38
C LEU A 50 13.20 -5.25 -2.91
N LYS A 51 13.92 -4.20 -2.52
CA LYS A 51 14.34 -4.01 -1.14
C LYS A 51 13.14 -3.74 -0.26
N SER A 52 13.18 -4.25 0.96
CA SER A 52 12.26 -3.88 2.02
C SER A 52 12.57 -2.47 2.51
N HIS A 53 11.55 -1.64 2.66
CA HIS A 53 11.67 -0.26 3.09
C HIS A 53 10.60 0.13 4.12
N ASP A 54 10.91 1.11 4.95
CA ASP A 54 9.92 1.75 5.84
C ASP A 54 8.99 2.71 5.08
N GLN A 55 9.17 2.85 3.77
CA GLN A 55 8.39 3.71 2.90
C GLN A 55 7.40 2.92 2.07
N TRP A 56 6.30 3.59 1.70
CA TRP A 56 5.36 3.11 0.71
C TRP A 56 5.94 3.32 -0.69
N ILE A 57 5.98 2.28 -1.49
CA ILE A 57 6.51 2.34 -2.84
C ILE A 57 5.36 2.24 -3.84
N TRP A 58 5.08 3.33 -4.53
CA TRP A 58 4.29 3.28 -5.75
C TRP A 58 5.22 2.96 -6.92
N PHE A 59 4.86 2.02 -7.78
CA PHE A 59 5.59 1.77 -9.01
C PHE A 59 4.66 1.41 -10.17
N ALA A 60 5.13 1.64 -11.39
CA ALA A 60 4.44 1.34 -12.63
C ALA A 60 5.39 0.63 -13.60
N VAL A 61 4.87 -0.29 -14.38
CA VAL A 61 5.54 -0.80 -15.58
C VAL A 61 5.27 0.20 -16.71
N GLU A 62 6.28 0.97 -17.10
CA GLU A 62 6.15 1.96 -18.17
C GLU A 62 6.15 1.31 -19.57
N ALA A 63 6.93 0.25 -19.71
CA ALA A 63 7.01 -0.55 -20.95
C ALA A 63 7.43 -1.98 -20.63
N GLY A 64 7.01 -2.93 -21.44
CA GLY A 64 7.29 -4.36 -21.25
C GLY A 64 6.28 -5.04 -20.33
N GLU A 65 6.67 -6.22 -19.85
CA GLU A 65 5.86 -7.06 -18.95
C GLU A 65 6.73 -7.60 -17.82
N ALA A 66 6.12 -7.77 -16.64
CA ALA A 66 6.76 -8.34 -15.48
C ALA A 66 5.77 -9.17 -14.66
N VAL A 67 6.28 -10.06 -13.81
CA VAL A 67 5.49 -10.75 -12.80
C VAL A 67 6.00 -10.34 -11.43
N LEU A 68 5.13 -9.77 -10.61
CA LEU A 68 5.45 -9.45 -9.22
C LEU A 68 5.09 -10.62 -8.32
N HIS A 69 6.10 -11.28 -7.77
CA HIS A 69 5.97 -12.28 -6.72
C HIS A 69 5.97 -11.61 -5.36
N TRP A 70 4.84 -11.66 -4.67
CA TRP A 70 4.69 -11.00 -3.38
C TRP A 70 3.79 -11.78 -2.44
N GLN A 71 4.29 -12.11 -1.26
CA GLN A 71 3.58 -12.89 -0.22
C GLN A 71 2.89 -14.16 -0.75
N GLY A 72 3.55 -14.89 -1.64
CA GLY A 72 3.02 -16.13 -2.23
C GLY A 72 2.00 -15.94 -3.35
N ASN A 73 1.85 -14.72 -3.86
CA ASN A 73 0.98 -14.42 -5.01
C ASN A 73 1.80 -13.93 -6.19
N ASP A 74 1.37 -14.28 -7.39
CA ASP A 74 1.95 -13.88 -8.65
C ASP A 74 1.04 -12.91 -9.37
N LEU A 75 1.48 -11.66 -9.49
CA LEU A 75 0.76 -10.60 -10.19
C LEU A 75 1.42 -10.31 -11.52
N LYS A 76 0.76 -10.65 -12.62
CA LYS A 76 1.21 -10.27 -13.96
C LYS A 76 0.95 -8.79 -14.18
N LEU A 77 2.00 -8.06 -14.53
CA LEU A 77 1.99 -6.64 -14.81
C LEU A 77 2.39 -6.42 -16.26
N LYS A 78 1.66 -5.57 -16.94
CA LYS A 78 1.95 -5.11 -18.30
C LYS A 78 2.13 -3.59 -18.31
N ALA A 79 2.54 -3.05 -19.43
CA ALA A 79 2.65 -1.61 -19.60
C ALA A 79 1.40 -0.89 -19.10
N GLU A 80 1.60 0.21 -18.38
CA GLU A 80 0.60 1.03 -17.70
C GLU A 80 -0.03 0.42 -16.43
N ASP A 81 0.33 -0.81 -16.02
CA ASP A 81 -0.07 -1.32 -14.72
C ASP A 81 0.75 -0.70 -13.58
N THR A 82 0.08 -0.41 -12.47
CA THR A 82 0.68 0.18 -11.28
C THR A 82 0.48 -0.69 -10.05
N CYS A 83 1.42 -0.62 -9.14
CA CYS A 83 1.34 -1.30 -7.85
C CYS A 83 1.76 -0.36 -6.73
N ILE A 84 1.23 -0.60 -5.53
CA ILE A 84 1.70 0.04 -4.31
C ILE A 84 2.14 -1.05 -3.34
N LEU A 85 3.42 -1.03 -2.97
CA LEU A 85 3.97 -1.87 -1.92
C LEU A 85 3.87 -1.14 -0.58
N PRO A 86 3.31 -1.78 0.44
CA PRO A 86 3.22 -1.18 1.77
C PRO A 86 4.62 -1.07 2.41
N ALA A 87 4.76 -0.12 3.34
CA ALA A 87 5.93 -0.03 4.20
C ALA A 87 6.05 -1.27 5.09
N GLY A 88 7.26 -1.74 5.31
CA GLY A 88 7.58 -2.87 6.18
C GLY A 88 8.49 -3.91 5.54
N GLU A 89 8.80 -4.97 6.29
CA GLU A 89 9.63 -6.06 5.80
C GLU A 89 8.84 -6.98 4.86
N HIS A 90 9.02 -6.80 3.56
CA HIS A 90 8.40 -7.63 2.53
C HIS A 90 9.48 -8.15 1.58
N GLN A 91 9.42 -9.42 1.27
CA GLN A 91 10.15 -9.94 0.12
C GLN A 91 9.25 -9.81 -1.10
N ALA A 92 9.70 -9.03 -2.07
CA ALA A 92 9.05 -8.90 -3.36
C ALA A 92 10.10 -9.12 -4.46
N ILE A 93 9.77 -9.94 -5.42
CA ILE A 93 10.61 -10.23 -6.59
C ILE A 93 9.83 -9.80 -7.83
N LEU A 94 10.47 -9.03 -8.68
CA LEU A 94 9.95 -8.66 -9.97
C LEU A 94 10.66 -9.52 -11.04
N GLU A 95 9.97 -10.53 -11.52
CA GLU A 95 10.43 -11.35 -12.65
C GLU A 95 10.16 -10.59 -13.95
N ILE A 96 11.22 -10.27 -14.68
CA ILE A 96 11.15 -9.62 -15.99
C ILE A 96 11.19 -10.69 -17.07
N THR A 97 10.14 -10.77 -17.89
CA THR A 97 10.00 -11.84 -18.90
C THR A 97 10.90 -11.65 -20.11
N GLU A 98 11.07 -10.41 -20.58
CA GLU A 98 11.98 -10.05 -21.67
C GLU A 98 12.75 -8.77 -21.37
N GLN A 99 12.07 -7.65 -21.41
CA GLN A 99 12.60 -6.35 -21.03
C GLN A 99 11.47 -5.53 -20.41
N ALA A 100 11.75 -4.79 -19.34
CA ALA A 100 10.77 -3.90 -18.74
C ALA A 100 11.41 -2.59 -18.28
N ARG A 101 10.65 -1.48 -18.45
CA ARG A 101 10.95 -0.20 -17.83
C ARG A 101 10.00 0.04 -16.69
N VAL A 102 10.56 0.26 -15.52
CA VAL A 102 9.82 0.50 -14.27
C VAL A 102 10.06 1.92 -13.80
N LEU A 103 8.98 2.60 -13.44
CA LEU A 103 8.96 3.92 -12.82
C LEU A 103 8.48 3.77 -11.38
N TRP A 104 9.11 4.43 -10.40
CA TRP A 104 8.75 4.27 -9.01
C TRP A 104 8.91 5.55 -8.18
N VAL A 105 8.10 5.66 -7.11
CA VAL A 105 8.09 6.79 -6.16
C VAL A 105 7.94 6.22 -4.75
N ALA A 106 8.88 6.55 -3.88
CA ALA A 106 8.86 6.18 -2.45
C ALA A 106 8.24 7.32 -1.63
N LEU A 107 7.19 6.98 -0.88
CA LEU A 107 6.44 7.90 -0.03
C LEU A 107 6.75 7.62 1.44
N GLU A 108 7.01 8.66 2.20
CA GLU A 108 7.33 8.60 3.63
C GLU A 108 6.46 9.59 4.43
N GLY A 109 6.39 9.39 5.74
CA GLY A 109 5.69 10.26 6.68
C GLY A 109 4.55 9.57 7.40
N ASN A 110 4.16 10.13 8.54
CA ASN A 110 3.12 9.58 9.41
C ASN A 110 1.71 9.60 8.78
N LEU A 111 1.47 10.47 7.80
CA LEU A 111 0.22 10.50 7.04
C LEU A 111 0.26 9.67 5.76
N ALA A 112 1.44 9.19 5.33
CA ALA A 112 1.55 8.36 4.13
C ALA A 112 0.63 7.12 4.17
N PRO A 113 0.52 6.36 5.28
CA PRO A 113 -0.42 5.25 5.37
C PRO A 113 -1.88 5.65 5.17
N MET A 114 -2.29 6.80 5.72
CA MET A 114 -3.66 7.31 5.58
C MET A 114 -3.96 7.72 4.14
N VAL A 115 -3.01 8.41 3.51
CA VAL A 115 -3.13 8.87 2.12
C VAL A 115 -3.23 7.66 1.19
N VAL A 116 -2.32 6.70 1.31
CA VAL A 116 -2.29 5.48 0.49
C VAL A 116 -3.56 4.65 0.70
N ARG A 117 -4.06 4.54 1.94
CA ARG A 117 -5.33 3.85 2.22
C ARG A 117 -6.52 4.52 1.53
N LYS A 118 -6.61 5.85 1.57
CA LYS A 118 -7.66 6.59 0.86
C LYS A 118 -7.57 6.46 -0.66
N MET A 119 -6.40 6.18 -1.20
CA MET A 119 -6.21 5.83 -2.61
C MET A 119 -6.78 4.45 -2.99
N GLY A 120 -7.40 3.74 -2.06
CA GLY A 120 -7.92 2.38 -2.30
C GLY A 120 -6.83 1.30 -2.26
N ALA A 121 -5.58 1.66 -1.93
CA ALA A 121 -4.54 0.71 -1.58
C ALA A 121 -4.84 0.07 -0.22
N LEU A 122 -6.09 -0.24 0.01
CA LEU A 122 -6.54 -1.02 1.14
C LEU A 122 -6.11 -2.44 0.88
N LEU A 123 -5.51 -3.03 1.91
CA LEU A 123 -5.50 -4.47 2.06
C LEU A 123 -4.27 -5.15 1.47
N HIS A 124 -3.15 -5.03 2.19
CA HIS A 124 -2.15 -6.13 2.28
C HIS A 124 -1.66 -6.78 0.96
N MET A 125 -2.06 -6.28 -0.17
CA MET A 125 -1.65 -6.70 -1.51
C MET A 125 -1.23 -5.49 -2.32
N PRO A 126 -0.21 -5.61 -3.17
CA PRO A 126 0.06 -4.59 -4.18
C PRO A 126 -1.21 -4.38 -5.01
N LEU A 127 -1.73 -3.17 -4.98
CA LEU A 127 -2.89 -2.86 -5.81
C LEU A 127 -2.42 -2.79 -7.25
N ARG A 128 -2.95 -3.69 -8.08
CA ARG A 128 -2.79 -3.63 -9.52
C ARG A 128 -3.89 -2.78 -10.11
N GLN A 129 -3.49 -1.73 -10.82
CA GLN A 129 -4.43 -0.80 -11.44
C GLN A 129 -3.78 -0.20 -12.69
N GLY A 130 -4.52 -0.06 -13.77
CA GLY A 130 -4.06 0.69 -14.94
C GLY A 130 -3.70 2.12 -14.52
N ALA A 131 -2.53 2.60 -14.91
CA ALA A 131 -2.13 3.98 -14.62
C ALA A 131 -2.96 4.96 -15.43
N LEU A 132 -3.46 6.00 -14.77
CA LEU A 132 -4.01 7.12 -15.48
C LEU A 132 -2.87 7.90 -16.17
N PRO A 133 -3.06 8.40 -17.40
CA PRO A 133 -2.05 9.21 -18.10
C PRO A 133 -1.53 10.38 -17.24
N SER A 134 -2.40 11.00 -16.43
CA SER A 134 -2.03 12.04 -15.49
C SER A 134 -1.09 11.56 -14.38
N GLN A 135 -1.30 10.35 -13.86
CA GLN A 135 -0.42 9.76 -12.84
C GLN A 135 0.97 9.48 -13.40
N MET A 136 1.02 8.85 -14.56
CA MET A 136 2.29 8.58 -15.26
C MET A 136 3.06 9.87 -15.56
N TYR A 137 2.35 10.91 -16.02
CA TYR A 137 2.95 12.21 -16.27
C TYR A 137 3.55 12.83 -15.00
N LEU A 138 2.78 12.87 -13.90
CA LEU A 138 3.21 13.44 -12.63
C LEU A 138 4.37 12.63 -12.01
N ALA A 139 4.32 11.30 -12.07
CA ALA A 139 5.42 10.45 -11.61
C ALA A 139 6.72 10.69 -12.40
N LYS A 140 6.64 10.88 -13.72
CA LYS A 140 7.80 11.27 -14.55
C LYS A 140 8.36 12.64 -14.14
N GLN A 141 7.49 13.62 -13.88
CA GLN A 141 7.90 14.92 -13.38
C GLN A 141 8.60 14.81 -12.02
N ILE A 142 8.06 13.99 -11.12
CA ILE A 142 8.70 13.69 -9.81
C ILE A 142 10.10 13.15 -10.01
N VAL A 143 10.28 12.12 -10.86
CA VAL A 143 11.62 11.56 -11.13
C VAL A 143 12.58 12.62 -11.69
N GLN A 144 12.13 13.44 -12.64
CA GLN A 144 12.98 14.49 -13.22
C GLN A 144 13.44 15.51 -12.17
N VAL A 145 12.53 15.94 -11.29
CA VAL A 145 12.85 16.87 -10.19
C VAL A 145 13.79 16.20 -9.20
N MET A 146 13.51 14.96 -8.81
CA MET A 146 14.32 14.20 -7.85
C MET A 146 15.74 13.98 -8.34
N VAL A 147 15.92 13.59 -9.60
CA VAL A 147 17.25 13.38 -10.19
C VAL A 147 18.02 14.70 -10.27
N ARG A 148 17.35 15.80 -10.65
CA ARG A 148 17.99 17.12 -10.78
C ARG A 148 18.43 17.70 -9.44
N HIS A 149 17.64 17.50 -8.39
CA HIS A 149 17.83 18.08 -7.05
C HIS A 149 18.15 17.02 -5.99
N SER A 150 18.76 15.90 -6.40
CA SER A 150 19.08 14.80 -5.49
C SER A 150 19.95 15.28 -4.33
N GLY A 151 19.54 14.87 -3.11
CA GLY A 151 20.27 15.19 -1.88
C GLY A 151 20.04 16.61 -1.35
N THR A 152 19.22 17.44 -2.01
CA THR A 152 18.95 18.83 -1.58
C THR A 152 17.50 19.01 -1.11
N ALA A 153 17.22 20.16 -0.48
CA ALA A 153 15.86 20.56 -0.09
C ALA A 153 15.21 21.53 -1.10
N ASP A 154 15.90 21.89 -2.17
CA ASP A 154 15.53 23.00 -3.06
C ASP A 154 14.20 22.75 -3.80
N ALA A 155 13.88 21.48 -4.05
CA ALA A 155 12.67 21.08 -4.77
C ALA A 155 11.46 20.78 -3.85
N THR A 156 11.56 21.08 -2.55
CA THR A 156 10.55 20.68 -1.55
C THR A 156 9.12 21.02 -1.97
N TYR A 157 8.85 22.27 -2.31
CA TYR A 157 7.49 22.71 -2.67
C TYR A 157 7.01 22.10 -3.97
N GLN A 158 7.89 21.97 -4.95
CA GLN A 158 7.55 21.36 -6.23
C GLN A 158 7.21 19.87 -6.06
N LEU A 159 8.00 19.14 -5.27
CA LEU A 159 7.74 17.73 -4.96
C LEU A 159 6.45 17.53 -4.19
N GLN A 160 6.14 18.40 -3.21
CA GLN A 160 4.87 18.36 -2.49
C GLN A 160 3.70 18.58 -3.43
N HIS A 161 3.77 19.58 -4.31
CA HIS A 161 2.72 19.84 -5.29
C HIS A 161 2.50 18.65 -6.23
N LEU A 162 3.57 18.08 -6.77
CA LEU A 162 3.52 16.93 -7.67
C LEU A 162 2.98 15.68 -6.95
N MET A 163 3.40 15.46 -5.70
CA MET A 163 2.90 14.36 -4.87
C MET A 163 1.39 14.44 -4.66
N TYR A 164 0.91 15.60 -4.18
CA TYR A 164 -0.53 15.78 -3.97
C TYR A 164 -1.31 15.72 -5.28
N GLY A 165 -0.76 16.23 -6.37
CA GLY A 165 -1.35 16.09 -7.70
C GLY A 165 -1.47 14.62 -8.15
N MET A 166 -0.41 13.83 -7.97
CA MET A 166 -0.40 12.41 -8.27
C MET A 166 -1.42 11.64 -7.39
N LEU A 167 -1.48 11.96 -6.11
CA LEU A 167 -2.44 11.38 -5.18
C LEU A 167 -3.88 11.79 -5.52
N ALA A 168 -4.12 13.08 -5.81
CA ALA A 168 -5.44 13.60 -6.15
C ALA A 168 -5.96 13.07 -7.49
N SER A 169 -5.09 12.82 -8.46
CA SER A 169 -5.49 12.21 -9.74
C SER A 169 -6.02 10.79 -9.54
N HIS A 170 -5.61 10.11 -8.48
CA HIS A 170 -6.15 8.83 -8.07
C HIS A 170 -7.55 8.96 -7.43
N TRP A 171 -7.82 10.07 -6.72
CA TRP A 171 -9.14 10.32 -6.11
C TRP A 171 -10.21 10.80 -7.09
N GLY A 172 -9.81 11.42 -8.19
CA GLY A 172 -10.73 11.97 -9.20
C GLY A 172 -11.48 10.89 -9.99
N GLN A 173 -11.07 9.65 -9.86
CA GLN A 173 -11.85 8.50 -10.27
C GLN A 173 -12.15 7.70 -9.00
N PRO A 174 -13.42 7.56 -8.57
CA PRO A 174 -13.76 6.43 -7.74
C PRO A 174 -13.39 5.21 -8.59
N VAL A 175 -12.23 4.63 -8.32
CA VAL A 175 -12.02 3.25 -8.68
C VAL A 175 -13.03 2.53 -7.80
N ALA A 176 -14.22 2.37 -8.35
CA ALA A 176 -15.11 1.37 -7.85
C ALA A 176 -14.25 0.10 -7.87
N MET A 177 -13.76 -0.34 -6.71
CA MET A 177 -13.32 -1.74 -6.58
C MET A 177 -14.37 -2.64 -7.20
N ASP A 178 -15.62 -2.21 -7.19
CA ASP A 178 -16.78 -2.79 -7.86
C ASP A 178 -16.63 -2.84 -9.39
N ALA A 179 -15.86 -1.94 -10.02
CA ALA A 179 -15.64 -1.98 -11.47
C ALA A 179 -14.58 -3.03 -11.90
N MET A 180 -13.77 -3.51 -10.98
CA MET A 180 -12.78 -4.57 -11.23
C MET A 180 -13.24 -5.94 -10.73
N LEU A 181 -14.21 -5.99 -9.82
CA LEU A 181 -14.80 -7.21 -9.33
C LEU A 181 -15.99 -7.60 -10.21
N SER A 182 -16.11 -8.88 -10.51
CA SER A 182 -17.34 -9.39 -11.10
C SER A 182 -18.52 -9.13 -10.15
N HIS A 183 -19.71 -8.96 -10.70
CA HIS A 183 -20.91 -8.68 -9.92
C HIS A 183 -21.09 -9.64 -8.74
N GLU A 184 -20.77 -10.91 -8.92
CA GLU A 184 -20.89 -11.94 -7.91
C GLU A 184 -19.88 -11.77 -6.76
N ILE A 185 -18.65 -11.38 -7.08
CA ILE A 185 -17.60 -11.13 -6.07
C ILE A 185 -17.83 -9.78 -5.39
N ALA A 186 -18.21 -8.74 -6.13
CA ALA A 186 -18.59 -7.44 -5.58
C ALA A 186 -19.72 -7.60 -4.54
N LYS A 187 -20.77 -8.37 -4.85
CA LYS A 187 -21.87 -8.65 -3.93
C LYS A 187 -21.41 -9.26 -2.60
N VAL A 188 -20.42 -10.17 -2.63
CA VAL A 188 -19.84 -10.73 -1.40
C VAL A 188 -19.13 -9.66 -0.60
N VAL A 189 -18.27 -8.88 -1.26
CA VAL A 189 -17.50 -7.80 -0.62
C VAL A 189 -18.44 -6.77 0.00
N ASP A 190 -19.50 -6.36 -0.70
CA ASP A 190 -20.48 -5.40 -0.20
C ASP A 190 -21.27 -5.94 0.99
N THR A 191 -21.64 -7.23 0.97
CA THR A 191 -22.29 -7.87 2.10
C THR A 191 -21.40 -7.86 3.34
N LEU A 192 -20.10 -8.17 3.18
CA LEU A 192 -19.13 -8.13 4.26
C LEU A 192 -18.93 -6.71 4.82
N ARG A 193 -18.91 -5.70 3.94
CA ARG A 193 -18.81 -4.28 4.34
C ARG A 193 -20.06 -3.79 5.07
N ALA A 194 -21.23 -4.08 4.54
CA ALA A 194 -22.51 -3.68 5.14
C ALA A 194 -22.65 -4.23 6.56
N ASN A 195 -22.11 -5.41 6.80
CA ASN A 195 -22.05 -6.05 8.13
C ASN A 195 -20.93 -5.48 9.02
N GLN A 196 -20.09 -4.55 8.52
CA GLN A 196 -18.90 -4.04 9.20
C GLN A 196 -17.94 -5.15 9.67
N TYR A 197 -17.91 -6.28 8.96
CA TYR A 197 -17.11 -7.47 9.27
C TYR A 197 -17.37 -8.06 10.66
N ARG A 198 -18.52 -7.79 11.26
CA ARG A 198 -18.89 -8.26 12.61
C ARG A 198 -19.11 -9.77 12.63
N ASP A 199 -19.82 -10.30 11.65
CA ASP A 199 -20.13 -11.72 11.58
C ASP A 199 -18.94 -12.55 11.09
N ASN A 200 -18.92 -13.82 11.47
CA ASN A 200 -17.92 -14.78 11.06
C ASN A 200 -18.43 -15.59 9.86
N PHE A 201 -18.36 -14.98 8.68
CA PHE A 201 -18.73 -15.68 7.45
C PHE A 201 -17.79 -16.85 7.16
N SER A 202 -18.35 -18.02 6.98
CA SER A 202 -17.65 -19.19 6.46
C SER A 202 -17.43 -19.07 4.95
N LEU A 203 -16.48 -19.85 4.42
CA LEU A 203 -16.26 -19.92 2.98
C LEU A 203 -17.52 -20.35 2.22
N ALA A 204 -18.31 -21.28 2.79
CA ALA A 204 -19.55 -21.78 2.20
C ALA A 204 -20.64 -20.69 2.13
N GLU A 205 -20.78 -19.86 3.17
CA GLU A 205 -21.73 -18.74 3.17
C GLU A 205 -21.35 -17.67 2.14
N MET A 206 -20.06 -17.32 2.06
CA MET A 206 -19.57 -16.38 1.02
C MET A 206 -19.80 -16.93 -0.39
N ALA A 207 -19.56 -18.21 -0.63
CA ALA A 207 -19.85 -18.88 -1.90
C ALA A 207 -21.37 -18.87 -2.21
N ALA A 208 -22.22 -19.10 -1.21
CA ALA A 208 -23.67 -19.02 -1.38
C ALA A 208 -24.14 -17.59 -1.77
N ILE A 209 -23.58 -16.54 -1.16
CA ILE A 209 -23.85 -15.13 -1.52
C ILE A 209 -23.51 -14.88 -2.98
N SER A 210 -22.36 -15.41 -3.46
CA SER A 210 -21.90 -15.28 -4.85
C SER A 210 -22.66 -16.16 -5.83
N ARG A 211 -23.50 -17.08 -5.35
CA ARG A 211 -24.18 -18.13 -6.16
C ARG A 211 -23.24 -19.00 -6.98
N MET A 212 -22.02 -19.21 -6.51
CA MET A 212 -21.02 -20.05 -7.17
C MET A 212 -20.74 -21.31 -6.33
N PRO A 213 -20.33 -22.42 -6.99
CA PRO A 213 -19.69 -23.53 -6.29
C PRO A 213 -18.46 -23.05 -5.50
N MET A 214 -18.25 -23.56 -4.30
CA MET A 214 -17.24 -23.09 -3.34
C MET A 214 -15.83 -23.01 -3.93
N GLU A 215 -15.40 -24.01 -4.70
CA GLU A 215 -14.08 -24.02 -5.34
C GLU A 215 -13.96 -22.97 -6.46
N THR A 216 -15.02 -22.78 -7.24
CA THR A 216 -15.08 -21.73 -8.26
C THR A 216 -15.03 -20.35 -7.62
N PHE A 217 -15.81 -20.14 -6.56
CA PHE A 217 -15.79 -18.92 -5.77
C PHE A 217 -14.40 -18.62 -5.22
N ARG A 218 -13.77 -19.61 -4.56
CA ARG A 218 -12.43 -19.45 -3.97
C ARG A 218 -11.39 -19.01 -5.01
N LYS A 219 -11.34 -19.71 -6.16
CA LYS A 219 -10.41 -19.39 -7.23
C LYS A 219 -10.66 -18.01 -7.81
N ARG A 220 -11.92 -17.68 -8.08
CA ARG A 220 -12.32 -16.41 -8.66
C ARG A 220 -12.08 -15.24 -7.69
N PHE A 221 -12.42 -15.44 -6.41
CA PHE A 221 -12.15 -14.45 -5.37
C PHE A 221 -10.64 -14.15 -5.24
N VAL A 222 -9.79 -15.18 -5.23
CA VAL A 222 -8.32 -14.99 -5.23
C VAL A 222 -7.85 -14.27 -6.48
N SER A 223 -8.40 -14.61 -7.65
CA SER A 223 -8.02 -13.96 -8.92
C SER A 223 -8.42 -12.48 -8.96
N GLU A 224 -9.58 -12.12 -8.42
CA GLU A 224 -10.13 -10.76 -8.51
C GLU A 224 -9.76 -9.89 -7.30
N VAL A 225 -9.72 -10.45 -6.09
CA VAL A 225 -9.40 -9.74 -4.84
C VAL A 225 -7.93 -9.87 -4.45
N GLY A 226 -7.24 -10.88 -5.02
CA GLY A 226 -5.81 -11.09 -4.82
C GLY A 226 -5.44 -11.92 -3.59
N MET A 227 -6.40 -12.31 -2.74
CA MET A 227 -6.14 -13.13 -1.54
C MET A 227 -7.31 -14.07 -1.22
N PRO A 228 -7.06 -15.14 -0.43
CA PRO A 228 -8.12 -16.04 0.00
C PRO A 228 -9.25 -15.33 0.75
N PRO A 229 -10.53 -15.74 0.55
CA PRO A 229 -11.69 -15.06 1.16
C PRO A 229 -11.60 -14.88 2.68
N LEU A 230 -11.23 -15.94 3.40
CA LEU A 230 -11.12 -15.88 4.87
C LEU A 230 -9.98 -14.98 5.34
N THR A 231 -8.87 -14.95 4.60
CA THR A 231 -7.75 -14.03 4.85
C THR A 231 -8.22 -12.59 4.64
N TYR A 232 -8.95 -12.31 3.57
CA TYR A 232 -9.55 -11.00 3.31
C TYR A 232 -10.43 -10.53 4.48
N VAL A 233 -11.37 -11.37 4.92
CA VAL A 233 -12.25 -11.06 6.06
C VAL A 233 -11.44 -10.75 7.31
N LEU A 234 -10.43 -11.57 7.60
CA LEU A 234 -9.59 -11.38 8.78
C LEU A 234 -8.83 -10.04 8.75
N HIS A 235 -8.28 -9.68 7.60
CA HIS A 235 -7.61 -8.39 7.44
C HIS A 235 -8.58 -7.21 7.61
N CYS A 236 -9.76 -7.28 7.00
CA CYS A 236 -10.79 -6.25 7.17
C CYS A 236 -11.23 -6.09 8.63
N LYS A 237 -11.36 -7.20 9.37
CA LYS A 237 -11.63 -7.18 10.81
C LYS A 237 -10.52 -6.45 11.58
N MET A 238 -9.24 -6.65 11.23
CA MET A 238 -8.12 -5.98 11.90
C MET A 238 -8.08 -4.49 11.56
N GLU A 239 -8.37 -4.09 10.34
CA GLU A 239 -8.48 -2.67 9.98
C GLU A 239 -9.63 -1.99 10.75
N ARG A 240 -10.81 -2.62 10.80
CA ARG A 240 -11.93 -2.12 11.61
C ARG A 240 -11.58 -2.03 13.10
N ALA A 241 -10.87 -3.04 13.64
CA ALA A 241 -10.40 -3.00 15.01
C ALA A 241 -9.44 -1.83 15.29
N LYS A 242 -8.59 -1.47 14.33
CA LYS A 242 -7.70 -0.29 14.44
C LYS A 242 -8.47 1.02 14.52
N GLU A 243 -9.56 1.15 13.74
CA GLU A 243 -10.44 2.31 13.81
C GLU A 243 -11.11 2.41 15.19
N LEU A 244 -11.71 1.32 15.67
CA LEU A 244 -12.35 1.24 16.99
C LEU A 244 -11.39 1.62 18.13
N LEU A 245 -10.16 1.13 18.08
CA LEU A 245 -9.14 1.39 19.11
C LEU A 245 -8.58 2.81 19.05
N ARG A 246 -8.57 3.45 17.88
CA ARG A 246 -7.97 4.78 17.68
C ARG A 246 -8.99 5.90 17.79
N GLU A 247 -10.12 5.77 17.11
CA GLU A 247 -11.06 6.86 16.88
C GLU A 247 -12.27 6.78 17.80
N GLU A 248 -12.73 5.59 18.10
CA GLU A 248 -13.94 5.37 18.89
C GLU A 248 -13.66 5.09 20.38
N GLY A 249 -12.39 5.05 20.78
CA GLY A 249 -11.99 4.91 22.18
C GLY A 249 -12.34 3.57 22.83
N HIS A 250 -12.53 2.52 22.02
CA HIS A 250 -12.88 1.19 22.52
C HIS A 250 -11.72 0.55 23.26
N THR A 251 -12.03 -0.23 24.28
CA THR A 251 -11.05 -1.14 24.90
C THR A 251 -10.71 -2.28 23.96
N VAL A 252 -9.56 -2.92 24.17
CA VAL A 252 -9.13 -4.11 23.38
C VAL A 252 -10.22 -5.18 23.33
N ARG A 253 -10.87 -5.42 24.48
CA ARG A 253 -11.97 -6.40 24.57
C ARG A 253 -13.19 -5.98 23.74
N GLN A 254 -13.59 -4.73 23.83
CA GLN A 254 -14.72 -4.20 23.05
C GLN A 254 -14.44 -4.26 21.55
N ALA A 255 -13.26 -3.82 21.12
CA ALA A 255 -12.87 -3.89 19.72
C ALA A 255 -12.88 -5.34 19.19
N GLY A 256 -12.41 -6.31 19.99
CA GLY A 256 -12.47 -7.73 19.62
C GLY A 256 -13.91 -8.22 19.43
N ILE A 257 -14.81 -7.88 20.35
CA ILE A 257 -16.23 -8.24 20.28
C ILE A 257 -16.89 -7.61 19.04
N GLU A 258 -16.64 -6.32 18.79
CA GLU A 258 -17.21 -5.58 17.66
C GLU A 258 -16.80 -6.14 16.29
N VAL A 259 -15.62 -6.73 16.18
CA VAL A 259 -15.19 -7.42 14.96
C VAL A 259 -15.47 -8.93 14.97
N GLY A 260 -16.36 -9.39 15.89
CA GLY A 260 -16.80 -10.78 15.97
C GLY A 260 -15.74 -11.76 16.50
N MET A 261 -14.75 -11.29 17.24
CA MET A 261 -13.74 -12.10 17.91
C MET A 261 -13.92 -12.03 19.43
N GLN A 262 -14.71 -12.94 19.97
CA GLN A 262 -15.09 -12.96 21.39
C GLN A 262 -13.92 -13.35 22.32
N ASP A 263 -12.97 -14.14 21.84
CA ASP A 263 -11.79 -14.53 22.59
C ASP A 263 -10.71 -13.43 22.51
N PRO A 264 -10.41 -12.72 23.62
CA PRO A 264 -9.42 -11.64 23.62
C PRO A 264 -7.99 -12.11 23.31
N TYR A 265 -7.65 -13.34 23.66
CA TYR A 265 -6.32 -13.89 23.37
C TYR A 265 -6.17 -14.15 21.88
N HIS A 266 -7.16 -14.81 21.27
CA HIS A 266 -7.19 -15.05 19.83
C HIS A 266 -7.18 -13.74 19.05
N PHE A 267 -8.02 -12.77 19.44
CA PHE A 267 -8.02 -11.43 18.86
C PHE A 267 -6.63 -10.77 18.92
N SER A 268 -6.03 -10.72 20.11
CA SER A 268 -4.72 -10.06 20.30
C SER A 268 -3.61 -10.72 19.50
N LYS A 269 -3.63 -12.06 19.38
CA LYS A 269 -2.70 -12.82 18.57
C LYS A 269 -2.85 -12.51 17.09
N GLN A 270 -4.09 -12.51 16.55
CA GLN A 270 -4.35 -12.20 15.16
C GLN A 270 -4.02 -10.73 14.83
N PHE A 271 -4.39 -9.83 15.72
CA PHE A 271 -4.05 -8.41 15.56
C PHE A 271 -2.52 -8.20 15.48
N LYS A 272 -1.75 -8.83 16.41
CA LYS A 272 -0.29 -8.74 16.39
C LYS A 272 0.31 -9.35 15.12
N ASN A 273 -0.22 -10.48 14.65
CA ASN A 273 0.27 -11.13 13.42
C ASN A 273 0.06 -10.26 12.17
N ILE A 274 -1.04 -9.51 12.12
CA ILE A 274 -1.42 -8.73 10.93
C ILE A 274 -0.91 -7.28 11.02
N VAL A 275 -1.00 -6.67 12.20
CA VAL A 275 -0.65 -5.26 12.41
C VAL A 275 0.82 -5.08 12.81
N GLY A 276 1.49 -6.16 13.23
CA GLY A 276 2.88 -6.17 13.67
C GLY A 276 3.09 -5.87 15.16
N ILE A 277 2.14 -5.20 15.82
CA ILE A 277 2.19 -4.84 17.24
C ILE A 277 0.92 -5.26 17.96
N SER A 278 0.99 -5.42 19.30
CA SER A 278 -0.19 -5.79 20.09
C SER A 278 -1.25 -4.66 20.10
N PRO A 279 -2.56 -4.98 20.27
CA PRO A 279 -3.61 -3.97 20.38
C PRO A 279 -3.33 -2.90 21.43
N SER A 280 -2.81 -3.31 22.61
CA SER A 280 -2.46 -2.38 23.69
C SER A 280 -1.28 -1.47 23.34
N ALA A 281 -0.29 -1.98 22.61
CA ALA A 281 0.82 -1.17 22.11
C ALA A 281 0.32 -0.18 21.04
N PHE A 282 -0.57 -0.63 20.16
CA PHE A 282 -1.22 0.22 19.15
C PHE A 282 -2.00 1.39 19.78
N MET A 283 -2.81 1.12 20.82
CA MET A 283 -3.53 2.16 21.56
C MET A 283 -2.57 3.17 22.22
N LYS A 284 -1.48 2.70 22.83
CA LYS A 284 -0.48 3.58 23.44
C LYS A 284 0.22 4.48 22.42
N GLN A 285 0.47 3.98 21.23
CA GLN A 285 1.03 4.80 20.14
C GLN A 285 0.01 5.83 19.63
N ALA A 286 -1.25 5.43 19.51
CA ALA A 286 -2.33 6.33 19.09
C ALA A 286 -2.67 7.41 20.12
N ALA A 287 -2.49 7.10 21.41
CA ALA A 287 -2.76 8.02 22.52
C ALA A 287 -1.62 8.99 22.85
N LYS A 288 -0.43 8.85 22.24
CA LYS A 288 0.64 9.85 22.37
C LYS A 288 0.33 11.02 21.46
N PRO A 289 -0.15 12.18 21.98
CA PRO A 289 -0.17 13.41 21.19
C PRO A 289 1.29 13.76 20.91
N ASP A 290 1.56 14.25 19.72
CA ASP A 290 2.86 14.79 19.30
C ASP A 290 3.40 15.74 20.40
N ALA A 291 4.41 15.28 21.14
CA ALA A 291 5.04 16.05 22.22
C ALA A 291 5.87 17.24 21.70
N THR A 292 5.66 17.66 20.45
CA THR A 292 6.45 18.70 19.79
C THR A 292 5.77 20.08 19.72
N ILE A 293 4.56 20.24 20.25
CA ILE A 293 3.84 21.55 20.21
C ILE A 293 3.66 22.17 21.61
N ARG A 294 4.45 21.79 22.61
CA ARG A 294 4.46 22.52 23.90
C ARG A 294 5.88 22.88 24.30
N GLY A 295 6.41 23.91 23.70
CA GLY A 295 7.70 24.44 24.10
C GLY A 295 8.06 25.74 23.40
N SER A 296 7.28 26.79 23.56
CA SER A 296 7.80 28.16 23.59
C SER A 296 6.67 29.17 23.84
N SER A 297 6.27 29.27 25.09
CA SER A 297 5.60 30.48 25.59
C SER A 297 5.77 30.56 27.10
N LYS A 298 6.99 30.82 27.50
CA LYS A 298 7.32 31.48 28.77
C LYS A 298 8.71 32.08 28.64
N ASN A 299 8.78 33.36 28.31
CA ASN A 299 9.61 34.33 29.01
C ASN A 299 9.37 35.72 28.45
N LYS A 300 8.77 36.53 29.38
CA LYS A 300 8.89 37.99 29.57
C LYS A 300 8.72 38.88 28.35
#